data_3edf3236ceb091c6cb4d2c30f3fb8f68
#
_entry.id   3edf3236ceb091c6cb4d2c30f3fb8f68
#
_cell.length_a   1.000
_cell.length_b   1.000
_cell.length_c   1.000
_cell.angle_alpha   90.00
_cell.angle_beta   90.00
_cell.angle_gamma   90.00
#
_symmetry.space_group_name_H-M   'P 1'
#
loop_
_entity.id
_entity.type
_entity.pdbx_description
1 polymer ?
#
loop_
_entity_poly.entity_id
_entity_poly.type
_entity_poly.pdbx_seq_one_letter_code
_entity_poly.pdbx_strand_id
1 'polypeptide(L)'
;MKRFGWLRRLVWCLLVCFVLLLLVIGAQGAANWRCNLQSEVQVSNAQPPERKILTAGIKDYARAEDDTYLSYPEWYIVWSYQEKADFQQNHLPSGFPYAGAVRQYWNSYCCISRLTRGRYPFNGGENVMLGVIGTSFSAEYLLKGAYEKTVGKVSEWTSGHQPVEEDEFAYGVARAYADFVHIRPFYEFHFARQVKGLWAGTHFWGPHLLRKWERKIFLTVDYAIEAFYCWLIEKATHASYGYEPADTYAWIDNADESLLQQLPRVKVVKHVGEKAFLVDIPRYQEFTTVASALAERNVHFTEIAGNSQVAVSVLAPESWHSRHSGAREVFGSPVLTHPQRNALS
;
A
#
# COMPACT_ATOMS: atom_id res chain seq x y z
N MET A 1 7.75 27.15 -41.03
CA MET A 1 8.75 26.60 -40.11
C MET A 1 8.24 26.22 -38.68
N LYS A 2 7.08 26.72 -38.20
CA LYS A 2 6.55 26.41 -36.83
C LYS A 2 5.97 24.97 -36.66
N ARG A 3 5.56 24.28 -37.73
CA ARG A 3 4.98 22.92 -37.66
C ARG A 3 5.99 21.80 -37.34
N PHE A 4 7.27 21.99 -37.62
CA PHE A 4 8.32 20.98 -37.33
C PHE A 4 8.72 20.91 -35.85
N GLY A 5 8.53 21.99 -35.10
CA GLY A 5 8.88 22.00 -33.65
C GLY A 5 7.91 21.19 -32.77
N TRP A 6 6.62 21.15 -33.14
CA TRP A 6 5.62 20.36 -32.41
C TRP A 6 5.82 18.87 -32.64
N LEU A 7 6.07 18.46 -33.90
CA LEU A 7 6.33 17.06 -34.22
C LEU A 7 7.59 16.52 -33.48
N ARG A 8 8.66 17.34 -33.40
CA ARG A 8 9.86 16.99 -32.64
C ARG A 8 9.60 16.85 -31.17
N ARG A 9 8.77 17.70 -30.54
CA ARG A 9 8.37 17.58 -29.15
C ARG A 9 7.54 16.32 -28.91
N LEU A 10 6.59 16.01 -29.79
CA LEU A 10 5.78 14.80 -29.73
C LEU A 10 6.66 13.53 -29.77
N VAL A 11 7.62 13.47 -30.71
CA VAL A 11 8.57 12.36 -30.83
C VAL A 11 9.41 12.22 -29.58
N TRP A 12 9.87 13.35 -28.99
CA TRP A 12 10.62 13.29 -27.72
C TRP A 12 9.75 12.81 -26.56
N CYS A 13 8.50 13.24 -26.46
CA CYS A 13 7.57 12.72 -25.43
C CYS A 13 7.33 11.21 -25.59
N LEU A 14 7.09 10.75 -26.82
CA LEU A 14 6.91 9.31 -27.08
C LEU A 14 8.17 8.50 -26.77
N LEU A 15 9.37 9.03 -27.09
CA LEU A 15 10.64 8.40 -26.75
C LEU A 15 10.83 8.32 -25.22
N VAL A 16 10.54 9.38 -24.49
CA VAL A 16 10.61 9.39 -23.04
C VAL A 16 9.62 8.38 -22.43
N CYS A 17 8.37 8.34 -22.90
CA CYS A 17 7.38 7.36 -22.46
C CYS A 17 7.83 5.92 -22.77
N PHE A 18 8.43 5.68 -23.94
CA PHE A 18 8.95 4.38 -24.32
C PHE A 18 10.15 3.94 -23.45
N VAL A 19 11.08 4.85 -23.16
CA VAL A 19 12.20 4.60 -22.24
C VAL A 19 11.71 4.30 -20.83
N LEU A 20 10.73 5.07 -20.33
CA LEU A 20 10.12 4.80 -19.03
C LEU A 20 9.45 3.42 -18.99
N LEU A 21 8.73 3.03 -20.04
CA LEU A 21 8.14 1.70 -20.16
C LEU A 21 9.20 0.59 -20.15
N LEU A 22 10.31 0.76 -20.88
CA LEU A 22 11.42 -0.18 -20.86
C LEU A 22 12.10 -0.29 -19.49
N LEU A 23 12.21 0.83 -18.76
CA LEU A 23 12.74 0.85 -17.40
C LEU A 23 11.83 0.06 -16.44
N VAL A 24 10.51 0.19 -16.57
CA VAL A 24 9.53 -0.58 -15.79
C VAL A 24 9.68 -2.07 -16.07
N ILE A 25 9.69 -2.46 -17.35
CA ILE A 25 9.85 -3.87 -17.77
C ILE A 25 11.19 -4.42 -17.28
N GLY A 26 12.26 -3.64 -17.41
CA GLY A 26 13.59 -4.02 -16.92
C GLY A 26 13.66 -4.17 -15.41
N ALA A 27 13.01 -3.28 -14.66
CA ALA A 27 12.92 -3.37 -13.20
C ALA A 27 12.13 -4.60 -12.75
N GLN A 28 11.03 -4.91 -13.42
CA GLN A 28 10.26 -6.14 -13.18
C GLN A 28 11.09 -7.40 -13.47
N GLY A 29 11.83 -7.43 -14.57
CA GLY A 29 12.72 -8.53 -14.91
C GLY A 29 13.85 -8.72 -13.89
N ALA A 30 14.47 -7.64 -13.45
CA ALA A 30 15.53 -7.65 -12.44
C ALA A 30 15.00 -8.08 -11.05
N ALA A 31 13.80 -7.65 -10.69
CA ALA A 31 13.14 -8.09 -9.46
C ALA A 31 12.83 -9.58 -9.48
N ASN A 32 12.32 -10.09 -10.60
CA ASN A 32 12.00 -11.50 -10.77
C ASN A 32 13.18 -12.46 -10.55
N TRP A 33 14.40 -12.01 -10.73
CA TRP A 33 15.59 -12.84 -10.51
C TRP A 33 15.96 -13.01 -9.02
N ARG A 34 15.62 -12.03 -8.17
CA ARG A 34 16.09 -11.97 -6.77
C ARG A 34 15.06 -12.44 -5.75
N CYS A 35 13.89 -12.82 -6.20
CA CYS A 35 12.83 -13.26 -5.32
C CYS A 35 13.14 -14.64 -4.73
N ASN A 36 13.05 -14.74 -3.41
CA ASN A 36 13.27 -15.97 -2.67
C ASN A 36 11.97 -16.37 -1.94
N LEU A 37 11.24 -17.34 -2.51
CA LEU A 37 10.09 -17.94 -1.87
C LEU A 37 10.55 -18.93 -0.82
N GLN A 38 9.99 -18.84 0.39
CA GLN A 38 10.35 -19.72 1.52
C GLN A 38 9.61 -21.04 1.51
N SER A 39 8.46 -21.12 0.85
CA SER A 39 7.69 -22.37 0.73
C SER A 39 6.91 -22.49 -0.58
N GLU A 40 6.65 -23.73 -1.01
CA GLU A 40 5.66 -24.00 -2.05
C GLU A 40 4.27 -23.99 -1.43
N VAL A 41 3.44 -23.05 -1.83
CA VAL A 41 2.05 -22.96 -1.41
C VAL A 41 1.20 -23.83 -2.32
N GLN A 42 0.54 -24.83 -1.76
CA GLN A 42 -0.51 -25.58 -2.48
C GLN A 42 -1.84 -24.83 -2.32
N VAL A 43 -2.39 -24.38 -3.41
CA VAL A 43 -3.66 -23.68 -3.44
C VAL A 43 -4.79 -24.70 -3.66
N SER A 44 -5.80 -24.64 -2.81
CA SER A 44 -7.01 -25.47 -2.95
C SER A 44 -8.09 -24.63 -3.61
N ASN A 45 -8.48 -24.99 -4.83
CA ASN A 45 -9.47 -24.27 -5.64
C ASN A 45 -10.91 -24.78 -5.47
N ALA A 46 -11.21 -25.61 -4.48
CA ALA A 46 -12.50 -26.25 -4.37
C ALA A 46 -13.42 -25.53 -3.36
N GLN A 47 -14.32 -24.70 -3.87
CA GLN A 47 -15.49 -24.28 -3.09
C GLN A 47 -16.52 -25.41 -3.01
N PRO A 48 -17.05 -25.74 -1.83
CA PRO A 48 -18.14 -26.69 -1.68
C PRO A 48 -19.37 -26.25 -2.49
N PRO A 49 -20.05 -27.18 -3.20
CA PRO A 49 -21.21 -26.85 -4.06
C PRO A 49 -22.34 -26.15 -3.30
N GLU A 50 -22.56 -26.49 -2.05
CA GLU A 50 -23.58 -25.90 -1.17
C GLU A 50 -23.40 -24.38 -0.97
N ARG A 51 -22.18 -23.93 -0.89
CA ARG A 51 -21.86 -22.49 -0.72
C ARG A 51 -22.21 -21.68 -1.95
N LYS A 52 -21.97 -22.22 -3.15
CA LYS A 52 -22.36 -21.56 -4.40
C LYS A 52 -23.86 -21.30 -4.49
N ILE A 53 -24.69 -22.21 -3.96
CA ILE A 53 -26.14 -22.05 -3.94
C ILE A 53 -26.56 -20.97 -2.96
N LEU A 54 -25.93 -20.92 -1.79
CA LEU A 54 -26.26 -19.95 -0.72
C LEU A 54 -25.83 -18.51 -1.04
N THR A 55 -24.80 -18.34 -1.84
CA THR A 55 -24.27 -17.04 -2.26
C THR A 55 -24.71 -16.62 -3.65
N ALA A 56 -25.46 -17.49 -4.33
CA ALA A 56 -26.04 -17.20 -5.65
C ALA A 56 -26.92 -15.94 -5.58
N GLY A 57 -26.66 -14.98 -6.45
CA GLY A 57 -27.38 -13.71 -6.52
C GLY A 57 -26.81 -12.57 -5.63
N ILE A 58 -25.80 -12.82 -4.81
CA ILE A 58 -25.08 -11.76 -4.10
C ILE A 58 -24.01 -11.22 -5.04
N LYS A 59 -24.22 -9.98 -5.50
CA LYS A 59 -23.27 -9.29 -6.35
C LYS A 59 -21.96 -9.05 -5.57
N ASP A 60 -20.84 -9.24 -6.25
CA ASP A 60 -19.49 -8.99 -5.71
C ASP A 60 -19.16 -9.83 -4.45
N TYR A 61 -19.85 -11.00 -4.27
CA TYR A 61 -19.57 -11.91 -3.15
C TYR A 61 -18.15 -12.47 -3.19
N ALA A 62 -17.74 -12.98 -4.36
CA ALA A 62 -16.45 -13.62 -4.51
C ALA A 62 -15.49 -12.72 -5.29
N ARG A 63 -14.30 -12.55 -4.75
CA ARG A 63 -13.14 -12.00 -5.45
C ARG A 63 -12.31 -13.13 -6.02
N ALA A 64 -11.54 -12.84 -7.07
CA ALA A 64 -10.58 -13.81 -7.57
C ALA A 64 -9.57 -14.16 -6.46
N GLU A 65 -9.22 -15.42 -6.34
CA GLU A 65 -8.35 -15.88 -5.23
C GLU A 65 -6.94 -15.30 -5.33
N ASP A 66 -6.42 -15.10 -6.54
CA ASP A 66 -5.14 -14.45 -6.80
C ASP A 66 -5.11 -12.97 -6.38
N ASP A 67 -6.26 -12.29 -6.32
CA ASP A 67 -6.34 -10.90 -5.83
C ASP A 67 -5.90 -10.77 -4.37
N THR A 68 -6.09 -11.81 -3.55
CA THR A 68 -5.62 -11.80 -2.15
C THR A 68 -4.10 -11.72 -2.06
N TYR A 69 -3.40 -12.31 -3.02
CA TYR A 69 -1.95 -12.27 -3.12
C TYR A 69 -1.47 -11.02 -3.86
N LEU A 70 -2.11 -10.69 -4.98
CA LEU A 70 -1.71 -9.57 -5.83
C LEU A 70 -1.90 -8.21 -5.14
N SER A 71 -2.82 -8.07 -4.19
CA SER A 71 -2.95 -6.86 -3.38
C SER A 71 -1.79 -6.62 -2.40
N TYR A 72 -0.94 -7.60 -2.12
CA TYR A 72 0.15 -7.46 -1.15
C TYR A 72 1.18 -6.37 -1.52
N PRO A 73 1.70 -6.26 -2.76
CA PRO A 73 2.64 -5.20 -3.12
C PRO A 73 2.05 -3.79 -2.98
N GLU A 74 0.74 -3.62 -3.17
CA GLU A 74 0.06 -2.36 -2.93
C GLU A 74 0.06 -2.02 -1.43
N TRP A 75 -0.30 -2.98 -0.58
CA TRP A 75 -0.25 -2.83 0.87
C TRP A 75 1.16 -2.59 1.39
N TYR A 76 2.19 -3.15 0.74
CA TYR A 76 3.58 -2.83 1.07
C TYR A 76 3.86 -1.32 0.96
N ILE A 77 3.32 -0.63 -0.05
CA ILE A 77 3.47 0.83 -0.18
C ILE A 77 2.84 1.56 1.00
N VAL A 78 1.64 1.16 1.41
CA VAL A 78 0.95 1.71 2.59
C VAL A 78 1.82 1.57 3.83
N TRP A 79 2.39 0.39 4.07
CA TRP A 79 3.32 0.14 5.17
C TRP A 79 4.61 0.95 5.05
N SER A 80 5.12 1.17 3.85
CA SER A 80 6.32 1.98 3.61
C SER A 80 6.09 3.45 3.96
N TYR A 81 4.92 4.00 3.70
CA TYR A 81 4.57 5.35 4.16
C TYR A 81 4.47 5.43 5.69
N GLN A 82 3.91 4.41 6.33
CA GLN A 82 3.88 4.33 7.79
C GLN A 82 5.30 4.25 8.37
N GLU A 83 6.14 3.37 7.84
CA GLU A 83 7.54 3.22 8.26
C GLU A 83 8.33 4.53 8.10
N LYS A 84 8.12 5.26 7.00
CA LYS A 84 8.72 6.57 6.76
C LYS A 84 8.24 7.60 7.79
N ALA A 85 6.94 7.65 8.08
CA ALA A 85 6.38 8.57 9.07
C ALA A 85 6.93 8.29 10.48
N ASP A 86 7.00 7.02 10.88
CA ASP A 86 7.55 6.61 12.18
C ASP A 86 9.05 6.95 12.28
N PHE A 87 9.82 6.72 11.21
CA PHE A 87 11.24 7.09 11.16
C PHE A 87 11.44 8.59 11.33
N GLN A 88 10.66 9.40 10.64
CA GLN A 88 10.80 10.86 10.64
C GLN A 88 10.43 11.52 11.97
N GLN A 89 9.76 10.83 12.89
CA GLN A 89 9.52 11.36 14.25
C GLN A 89 10.81 11.60 15.04
N ASN A 90 11.85 10.80 14.77
CA ASN A 90 13.09 10.81 15.56
C ASN A 90 14.34 11.02 14.71
N HIS A 91 14.20 11.09 13.38
CA HIS A 91 15.32 11.16 12.45
C HIS A 91 15.02 12.14 11.32
N LEU A 92 16.08 12.78 10.84
CA LEU A 92 15.98 13.67 9.68
C LEU A 92 15.76 12.87 8.38
N PRO A 93 15.10 13.47 7.38
CA PRO A 93 14.68 12.79 6.15
C PRO A 93 15.82 12.14 5.37
N SER A 94 17.04 12.70 5.39
CA SER A 94 18.18 12.16 4.64
C SER A 94 18.62 10.77 5.11
N GLY A 95 18.28 10.38 6.32
CA GLY A 95 18.59 9.06 6.88
C GLY A 95 17.69 7.94 6.41
N PHE A 96 16.51 8.23 5.85
CA PHE A 96 15.57 7.20 5.45
C PHE A 96 16.09 6.36 4.26
N PRO A 97 15.92 5.03 4.28
CA PRO A 97 16.46 4.12 3.26
C PRO A 97 15.55 4.02 2.00
N TYR A 98 15.29 5.13 1.30
CA TYR A 98 14.39 5.21 0.13
C TYR A 98 14.62 4.12 -0.92
N ALA A 99 15.87 3.90 -1.33
CA ALA A 99 16.19 2.87 -2.32
C ALA A 99 15.97 1.44 -1.79
N GLY A 100 16.06 1.25 -0.47
CA GLY A 100 15.72 0.00 0.21
C GLY A 100 14.22 -0.30 0.08
N ALA A 101 13.37 0.69 0.31
CA ALA A 101 11.92 0.56 0.18
C ALA A 101 11.51 0.22 -1.26
N VAL A 102 12.09 0.90 -2.25
CA VAL A 102 11.87 0.56 -3.67
C VAL A 102 12.26 -0.88 -3.98
N ARG A 103 13.41 -1.32 -3.48
CA ARG A 103 13.88 -2.71 -3.67
C ARG A 103 12.93 -3.72 -3.04
N GLN A 104 12.40 -3.44 -1.86
CA GLN A 104 11.46 -4.32 -1.18
C GLN A 104 10.13 -4.40 -1.92
N TYR A 105 9.62 -3.28 -2.43
CA TYR A 105 8.43 -3.31 -3.27
C TYR A 105 8.59 -4.29 -4.46
N TRP A 106 9.63 -4.14 -5.24
CA TRP A 106 9.86 -5.01 -6.40
C TRP A 106 10.15 -6.45 -6.02
N ASN A 107 10.77 -6.68 -4.86
CA ASN A 107 10.95 -8.03 -4.34
C ASN A 107 9.62 -8.67 -3.96
N SER A 108 8.74 -7.96 -3.26
CA SER A 108 7.40 -8.44 -2.92
C SER A 108 6.57 -8.75 -4.15
N TYR A 109 6.54 -7.83 -5.12
CA TYR A 109 5.88 -8.06 -6.42
C TYR A 109 6.41 -9.32 -7.13
N CYS A 110 7.72 -9.50 -7.14
CA CYS A 110 8.35 -10.68 -7.72
C CYS A 110 7.91 -11.98 -7.01
N CYS A 111 7.91 -11.99 -5.67
CA CYS A 111 7.51 -13.15 -4.89
C CYS A 111 6.06 -13.51 -5.17
N ILE A 112 5.17 -12.53 -5.17
CA ILE A 112 3.75 -12.73 -5.47
C ILE A 112 3.53 -13.19 -6.92
N SER A 113 4.23 -12.60 -7.89
CA SER A 113 4.15 -13.03 -9.30
C SER A 113 4.60 -14.49 -9.49
N ARG A 114 5.60 -14.96 -8.75
CA ARG A 114 6.02 -16.36 -8.77
C ARG A 114 5.01 -17.28 -8.08
N LEU A 115 4.44 -16.82 -6.97
CA LEU A 115 3.44 -17.55 -6.22
C LEU A 115 2.18 -17.80 -7.06
N THR A 116 1.72 -16.80 -7.80
CA THR A 116 0.49 -16.85 -8.61
C THR A 116 0.69 -17.53 -9.97
N ARG A 117 1.91 -17.45 -10.52
CA ARG A 117 2.21 -18.01 -11.85
C ARG A 117 2.00 -19.52 -11.91
N GLY A 118 1.21 -19.97 -12.90
CA GLY A 118 0.93 -21.37 -13.14
C GLY A 118 -0.11 -22.00 -12.19
N ARG A 119 -0.59 -21.24 -11.21
CA ARG A 119 -1.66 -21.65 -10.29
C ARG A 119 -2.98 -21.00 -10.65
N TYR A 120 -2.91 -19.76 -11.10
CA TYR A 120 -4.06 -18.97 -11.55
C TYR A 120 -3.90 -18.54 -12.99
N PRO A 121 -5.00 -18.25 -13.71
CA PRO A 121 -4.95 -17.53 -14.98
C PRO A 121 -4.21 -16.19 -14.77
N PHE A 122 -3.48 -15.75 -15.81
CA PHE A 122 -2.75 -14.48 -15.70
C PHE A 122 -3.72 -13.29 -15.58
N ASN A 123 -3.68 -12.64 -14.45
CA ASN A 123 -4.46 -11.42 -14.19
C ASN A 123 -3.72 -10.20 -14.74
N GLY A 124 -3.96 -9.89 -16.02
CA GLY A 124 -3.27 -8.81 -16.71
C GLY A 124 -3.60 -7.43 -16.14
N GLY A 125 -4.85 -7.21 -15.70
CA GLY A 125 -5.30 -5.96 -15.12
C GLY A 125 -4.53 -5.60 -13.85
N GLU A 126 -4.52 -6.52 -12.89
CA GLU A 126 -3.79 -6.34 -11.62
C GLU A 126 -2.28 -6.19 -11.83
N ASN A 127 -1.68 -7.00 -12.69
CA ASN A 127 -0.23 -6.89 -12.96
C ASN A 127 0.15 -5.55 -13.61
N VAL A 128 -0.68 -5.01 -14.50
CA VAL A 128 -0.46 -3.67 -15.08
C VAL A 128 -0.61 -2.61 -14.01
N MET A 129 -1.64 -2.69 -13.18
CA MET A 129 -1.86 -1.75 -12.07
C MET A 129 -0.67 -1.75 -11.11
N LEU A 130 -0.23 -2.92 -10.65
CA LEU A 130 0.95 -3.04 -9.79
C LEU A 130 2.22 -2.51 -10.46
N GLY A 131 2.39 -2.71 -11.77
CA GLY A 131 3.49 -2.12 -12.53
C GLY A 131 3.47 -0.59 -12.53
N VAL A 132 2.30 0.02 -12.73
CA VAL A 132 2.11 1.48 -12.70
C VAL A 132 2.35 2.02 -11.29
N ILE A 133 1.73 1.44 -10.28
CA ILE A 133 1.89 1.84 -8.87
C ILE A 133 3.36 1.73 -8.45
N GLY A 134 4.01 0.60 -8.72
CA GLY A 134 5.41 0.38 -8.37
C GLY A 134 6.38 1.33 -9.07
N THR A 135 6.08 1.71 -10.30
CA THR A 135 6.89 2.69 -11.04
C THR A 135 6.72 4.09 -10.46
N SER A 136 5.50 4.51 -10.15
CA SER A 136 5.20 5.79 -9.52
C SER A 136 5.87 5.89 -8.16
N PHE A 137 5.72 4.87 -7.32
CA PHE A 137 6.37 4.76 -6.01
C PHE A 137 7.90 4.80 -6.14
N SER A 138 8.46 4.08 -7.12
CA SER A 138 9.91 4.09 -7.37
C SER A 138 10.41 5.47 -7.79
N ALA A 139 9.71 6.14 -8.69
CA ALA A 139 10.06 7.48 -9.13
C ALA A 139 10.01 8.47 -7.96
N GLU A 140 8.93 8.47 -7.19
CA GLU A 140 8.79 9.30 -5.99
C GLU A 140 9.94 9.08 -5.01
N TYR A 141 10.15 7.84 -4.56
CA TYR A 141 11.13 7.52 -3.53
C TYR A 141 12.57 7.72 -4.00
N LEU A 142 12.89 7.41 -5.24
CA LEU A 142 14.25 7.62 -5.76
C LEU A 142 14.56 9.12 -5.95
N LEU A 143 13.59 9.92 -6.42
CA LEU A 143 13.78 11.37 -6.55
C LEU A 143 13.86 12.05 -5.18
N LYS A 144 12.94 11.73 -4.26
CA LYS A 144 13.00 12.23 -2.88
C LYS A 144 14.29 11.80 -2.20
N GLY A 145 14.66 10.52 -2.32
CA GLY A 145 15.90 9.98 -1.75
C GLY A 145 17.17 10.60 -2.33
N ALA A 146 17.22 10.86 -3.63
CA ALA A 146 18.36 11.55 -4.25
C ALA A 146 18.47 13.00 -3.74
N TYR A 147 17.34 13.72 -3.67
CA TYR A 147 17.29 15.06 -3.13
C TYR A 147 17.74 15.11 -1.65
N GLU A 148 17.12 14.29 -0.80
CA GLU A 148 17.39 14.28 0.64
C GLU A 148 18.83 13.89 0.95
N LYS A 149 19.39 12.91 0.22
CA LYS A 149 20.79 12.49 0.42
C LYS A 149 21.84 13.48 -0.12
N THR A 150 21.43 14.44 -0.91
CA THR A 150 22.31 15.48 -1.49
C THR A 150 21.99 16.85 -0.87
N VAL A 151 21.02 17.55 -1.43
CA VAL A 151 20.64 18.90 -1.01
C VAL A 151 20.13 18.91 0.44
N GLY A 152 19.23 17.98 0.77
CA GLY A 152 18.68 17.82 2.11
C GLY A 152 19.79 17.64 3.15
N LYS A 153 20.71 16.69 2.91
CA LYS A 153 21.83 16.41 3.82
C LYS A 153 22.78 17.61 4.02
N VAL A 154 23.04 18.36 2.95
CA VAL A 154 23.85 19.59 3.06
C VAL A 154 23.11 20.63 3.91
N SER A 155 21.82 20.81 3.71
CA SER A 155 21.05 21.77 4.50
C SER A 155 20.87 21.33 5.96
N GLU A 156 20.71 20.03 6.23
CA GLU A 156 20.74 19.46 7.58
C GLU A 156 22.06 19.78 8.31
N TRP A 157 23.17 19.66 7.60
CA TRP A 157 24.47 20.04 8.17
C TRP A 157 24.53 21.52 8.57
N THR A 158 23.95 22.44 7.78
CA THR A 158 23.90 23.87 8.10
C THR A 158 23.04 24.22 9.31
N SER A 159 22.11 23.34 9.69
CA SER A 159 21.31 23.47 10.90
C SER A 159 21.91 22.74 12.12
N GLY A 160 23.11 22.17 11.98
CA GLY A 160 23.69 21.31 13.01
C GLY A 160 22.87 20.07 13.29
N HIS A 161 22.18 19.55 12.28
CA HIS A 161 21.23 18.42 12.36
C HIS A 161 20.03 18.67 13.28
N GLN A 162 19.68 19.94 13.51
CA GLN A 162 18.46 20.28 14.23
C GLN A 162 17.29 20.44 13.27
N PRO A 163 16.10 19.87 13.60
CA PRO A 163 14.90 20.08 12.81
C PRO A 163 14.46 21.55 12.86
N VAL A 164 13.79 22.00 11.81
CA VAL A 164 13.15 23.32 11.72
C VAL A 164 11.63 23.15 11.70
N GLU A 165 10.89 24.25 11.84
CA GLU A 165 9.40 24.23 11.83
C GLU A 165 8.82 23.52 10.61
N GLU A 166 9.46 23.64 9.46
CA GLU A 166 9.07 22.97 8.23
C GLU A 166 9.29 21.46 8.28
N ASP A 167 10.33 20.98 9.00
CA ASP A 167 10.52 19.55 9.25
C ASP A 167 9.41 19.02 10.16
N GLU A 168 9.09 19.74 11.25
CA GLU A 168 7.98 19.37 12.15
C GLU A 168 6.64 19.33 11.42
N PHE A 169 6.38 20.32 10.57
CA PHE A 169 5.19 20.33 9.72
C PHE A 169 5.15 19.11 8.79
N ALA A 170 6.28 18.79 8.14
CA ALA A 170 6.39 17.64 7.25
C ALA A 170 6.17 16.30 7.98
N TYR A 171 6.62 16.17 9.24
CA TYR A 171 6.37 14.99 10.07
C TYR A 171 4.87 14.82 10.35
N GLY A 172 4.20 15.91 10.69
CA GLY A 172 2.74 15.91 10.88
C GLY A 172 1.99 15.49 9.62
N VAL A 173 2.40 16.00 8.45
CA VAL A 173 1.79 15.61 7.17
C VAL A 173 2.08 14.15 6.82
N ALA A 174 3.33 13.69 7.00
CA ALA A 174 3.69 12.29 6.74
C ALA A 174 2.88 11.32 7.60
N ARG A 175 2.66 11.65 8.88
CA ARG A 175 1.83 10.87 9.79
C ARG A 175 0.36 10.87 9.36
N ALA A 176 -0.20 12.04 9.10
CA ALA A 176 -1.59 12.18 8.66
C ALA A 176 -1.83 11.44 7.33
N TYR A 177 -0.86 11.46 6.41
CA TYR A 177 -0.94 10.73 5.15
C TYR A 177 -0.85 9.22 5.36
N ALA A 178 0.07 8.74 6.18
CA ALA A 178 0.19 7.33 6.53
C ALA A 178 -1.11 6.79 7.14
N ASP A 179 -1.69 7.49 8.12
CA ASP A 179 -2.95 7.09 8.73
C ASP A 179 -4.12 7.12 7.72
N PHE A 180 -4.11 8.08 6.79
CA PHE A 180 -5.14 8.23 5.77
C PHE A 180 -5.16 7.08 4.77
N VAL A 181 -4.00 6.67 4.24
CA VAL A 181 -3.91 5.62 3.20
C VAL A 181 -4.24 4.22 3.71
N HIS A 182 -4.30 4.02 5.02
CA HIS A 182 -4.83 2.80 5.62
C HIS A 182 -6.34 2.65 5.48
N ILE A 183 -7.07 3.76 5.30
CA ILE A 183 -8.53 3.80 5.35
C ILE A 183 -9.13 4.21 4.02
N ARG A 184 -8.42 5.05 3.26
CA ARG A 184 -8.90 5.65 2.02
C ARG A 184 -7.86 5.60 0.91
N PRO A 185 -8.29 5.63 -0.36
CA PRO A 185 -7.39 5.72 -1.49
C PRO A 185 -6.51 6.98 -1.40
N PHE A 186 -5.23 6.84 -1.74
CA PHE A 186 -4.23 7.90 -1.61
C PHE A 186 -4.58 9.19 -2.37
N TYR A 187 -5.27 9.08 -3.50
CA TYR A 187 -5.64 10.23 -4.34
C TYR A 187 -6.73 11.13 -3.72
N GLU A 188 -7.39 10.70 -2.66
CA GLU A 188 -8.32 11.53 -1.90
C GLU A 188 -7.62 12.40 -0.86
N PHE A 189 -6.32 12.21 -0.63
CA PHE A 189 -5.58 13.04 0.31
C PHE A 189 -5.33 14.45 -0.23
N HIS A 190 -5.66 15.45 0.56
CA HIS A 190 -5.66 16.85 0.12
C HIS A 190 -4.29 17.52 0.23
N PHE A 191 -3.31 17.12 -0.58
CA PHE A 191 -1.98 17.73 -0.61
C PHE A 191 -1.98 19.23 -0.89
N ALA A 192 -2.91 19.74 -1.70
CA ALA A 192 -3.04 21.19 -1.93
C ALA A 192 -3.35 21.98 -0.65
N ARG A 193 -4.04 21.39 0.33
CA ARG A 193 -4.24 21.99 1.66
C ARG A 193 -2.95 22.02 2.46
N GLN A 194 -2.08 21.02 2.29
CA GLN A 194 -0.78 20.96 2.98
C GLN A 194 0.16 22.06 2.49
N VAL A 195 0.15 22.41 1.19
CA VAL A 195 0.88 23.58 0.69
C VAL A 195 0.43 24.85 1.42
N LYS A 196 -0.88 25.10 1.49
CA LYS A 196 -1.42 26.26 2.20
C LYS A 196 -1.07 26.24 3.68
N GLY A 197 -1.20 25.07 4.32
CA GLY A 197 -0.86 24.86 5.74
C GLY A 197 0.61 25.14 6.04
N LEU A 198 1.52 24.70 5.18
CA LEU A 198 2.96 24.96 5.30
C LEU A 198 3.26 26.45 5.34
N TRP A 199 2.71 27.22 4.40
CA TRP A 199 2.97 28.67 4.31
C TRP A 199 2.26 29.48 5.40
N ALA A 200 1.14 29.02 5.91
CA ALA A 200 0.40 29.67 7.01
C ALA A 200 0.93 29.28 8.40
N GLY A 201 1.44 28.05 8.54
CA GLY A 201 1.82 27.48 9.82
C GLY A 201 3.31 27.57 10.17
N THR A 202 4.17 28.07 9.25
CA THR A 202 5.60 28.22 9.51
C THR A 202 6.08 29.65 9.23
N HIS A 203 6.98 30.16 10.06
CA HIS A 203 7.48 31.52 9.95
C HIS A 203 8.45 31.70 8.78
N PHE A 204 8.53 32.93 8.24
CA PHE A 204 9.48 33.26 7.17
C PHE A 204 10.93 33.41 7.70
N TRP A 205 11.07 33.83 8.94
CA TRP A 205 12.33 34.13 9.58
C TRP A 205 12.50 33.27 10.84
N GLY A 206 13.75 33.04 11.23
CA GLY A 206 14.04 32.21 12.41
C GLY A 206 15.47 31.65 12.35
N PRO A 207 15.84 30.78 13.30
CA PRO A 207 17.12 30.09 13.24
C PRO A 207 17.22 29.18 12.01
N HIS A 208 18.45 28.94 11.55
CA HIS A 208 18.75 28.01 10.45
C HIS A 208 18.05 28.37 9.12
N LEU A 209 18.11 29.64 8.71
CA LEU A 209 17.41 30.18 7.54
C LEU A 209 17.59 29.35 6.27
N LEU A 210 18.81 28.84 6.02
CA LEU A 210 19.07 28.03 4.83
C LEU A 210 18.27 26.74 4.84
N ARG A 211 18.27 26.02 5.97
CA ARG A 211 17.48 24.79 6.14
C ARG A 211 15.98 25.10 6.04
N LYS A 212 15.54 26.15 6.71
CA LYS A 212 14.15 26.58 6.73
C LYS A 212 13.60 26.85 5.32
N TRP A 213 14.32 27.65 4.52
CA TRP A 213 13.89 27.97 3.15
C TRP A 213 14.06 26.81 2.18
N GLU A 214 15.12 26.02 2.32
CA GLU A 214 15.29 24.80 1.54
C GLU A 214 14.07 23.86 1.75
N ARG A 215 13.70 23.59 3.01
CA ARG A 215 12.53 22.74 3.32
C ARG A 215 11.23 23.33 2.81
N LYS A 216 11.01 24.62 3.02
CA LYS A 216 9.79 25.30 2.57
C LYS A 216 9.60 25.20 1.05
N ILE A 217 10.68 25.42 0.29
CA ILE A 217 10.65 25.31 -1.16
C ILE A 217 10.44 23.84 -1.58
N PHE A 218 11.22 22.93 -1.05
CA PHE A 218 11.13 21.52 -1.38
C PHE A 218 9.74 20.95 -1.10
N LEU A 219 9.21 21.15 0.11
CA LEU A 219 7.89 20.66 0.49
C LEU A 219 6.77 21.30 -0.32
N THR A 220 6.92 22.57 -0.73
CA THR A 220 5.94 23.21 -1.63
C THR A 220 5.90 22.51 -2.98
N VAL A 221 7.07 22.23 -3.56
CA VAL A 221 7.16 21.53 -4.85
C VAL A 221 6.67 20.07 -4.70
N ASP A 222 7.08 19.37 -3.66
CA ASP A 222 6.71 18.01 -3.37
C ASP A 222 5.18 17.86 -3.25
N TYR A 223 4.55 18.63 -2.37
CA TYR A 223 3.09 18.57 -2.19
C TYR A 223 2.31 19.08 -3.40
N ALA A 224 2.86 19.99 -4.20
CA ALA A 224 2.22 20.41 -5.45
C ALA A 224 2.24 19.30 -6.50
N ILE A 225 3.34 18.55 -6.62
CA ILE A 225 3.46 17.38 -7.50
C ILE A 225 2.49 16.29 -7.05
N GLU A 226 2.45 15.98 -5.75
CA GLU A 226 1.51 15.00 -5.18
C GLU A 226 0.05 15.40 -5.41
N ALA A 227 -0.30 16.68 -5.22
CA ALA A 227 -1.64 17.18 -5.48
C ALA A 227 -2.06 17.03 -6.96
N PHE A 228 -1.14 17.30 -7.88
CA PHE A 228 -1.36 17.11 -9.31
C PHE A 228 -1.51 15.62 -9.66
N TYR A 229 -0.65 14.77 -9.11
CA TYR A 229 -0.70 13.33 -9.33
C TYR A 229 -2.00 12.72 -8.78
N CYS A 230 -2.40 13.07 -7.57
CA CYS A 230 -3.67 12.64 -6.97
C CYS A 230 -4.86 13.05 -7.84
N TRP A 231 -4.89 14.30 -8.31
CA TRP A 231 -5.94 14.78 -9.22
C TRP A 231 -5.98 13.99 -10.54
N LEU A 232 -4.82 13.65 -11.10
CA LEU A 232 -4.74 12.87 -12.34
C LEU A 232 -5.28 11.45 -12.14
N ILE A 233 -4.87 10.78 -11.07
CA ILE A 233 -5.31 9.42 -10.75
C ILE A 233 -6.80 9.39 -10.41
N GLU A 234 -7.29 10.33 -9.61
CA GLU A 234 -8.72 10.47 -9.32
C GLU A 234 -9.56 10.50 -10.60
N LYS A 235 -9.17 11.35 -11.56
CA LYS A 235 -9.85 11.44 -12.87
C LYS A 235 -9.77 10.15 -13.67
N ALA A 236 -8.62 9.47 -13.68
CA ALA A 236 -8.43 8.21 -14.39
C ALA A 236 -9.24 7.09 -13.76
N THR A 237 -9.26 6.97 -12.44
CA THR A 237 -9.99 5.94 -11.70
C THR A 237 -11.50 6.07 -11.91
N HIS A 238 -12.05 7.27 -11.75
CA HIS A 238 -13.48 7.51 -12.00
C HIS A 238 -13.91 7.20 -13.43
N ALA A 239 -13.01 7.36 -14.40
CA ALA A 239 -13.28 7.04 -15.79
C ALA A 239 -13.25 5.54 -16.10
N SER A 240 -12.50 4.74 -15.32
CA SER A 240 -12.16 3.36 -15.68
C SER A 240 -12.84 2.29 -14.82
N TYR A 241 -12.98 2.49 -13.52
CA TYR A 241 -13.31 1.41 -12.58
C TYR A 241 -14.59 1.60 -11.77
N GLY A 242 -15.20 2.76 -11.76
CA GLY A 242 -16.32 3.04 -10.86
C GLY A 242 -15.88 3.06 -9.38
N TYR A 243 -16.85 3.01 -8.47
CA TYR A 243 -16.57 2.95 -7.03
C TYR A 243 -16.20 1.51 -6.62
N GLU A 244 -15.06 1.34 -5.97
CA GLU A 244 -14.76 0.10 -5.27
C GLU A 244 -15.73 -0.08 -4.10
N PRO A 245 -16.27 -1.33 -3.88
CA PRO A 245 -17.12 -1.58 -2.73
C PRO A 245 -16.32 -1.37 -1.44
N ALA A 246 -16.91 -0.62 -0.50
CA ALA A 246 -16.30 -0.33 0.80
C ALA A 246 -16.36 -1.53 1.77
N ASP A 247 -17.18 -2.51 1.45
CA ASP A 247 -17.46 -3.66 2.30
C ASP A 247 -17.10 -4.97 1.56
N THR A 248 -16.95 -6.05 2.32
CA THR A 248 -16.67 -7.40 1.79
C THR A 248 -17.48 -8.43 2.55
N TYR A 249 -17.77 -9.56 1.92
CA TYR A 249 -18.52 -10.64 2.52
C TYR A 249 -17.59 -11.64 3.18
N ALA A 250 -18.00 -12.13 4.35
CA ALA A 250 -17.32 -13.21 5.03
C ALA A 250 -18.33 -14.23 5.54
N TRP A 251 -17.97 -15.51 5.42
CA TRP A 251 -18.66 -16.59 6.07
C TRP A 251 -17.98 -16.90 7.38
N ILE A 252 -18.74 -16.79 8.48
CA ILE A 252 -18.24 -17.02 9.82
C ILE A 252 -19.03 -18.12 10.54
N ASP A 253 -18.33 -18.86 11.38
CA ASP A 253 -18.87 -19.92 12.21
C ASP A 253 -18.60 -19.65 13.70
N ASN A 254 -19.36 -20.28 14.57
CA ASN A 254 -19.28 -20.14 16.03
C ASN A 254 -19.55 -18.70 16.52
N ALA A 255 -20.44 -18.01 15.85
CA ALA A 255 -20.89 -16.69 16.26
C ALA A 255 -22.30 -16.73 16.88
N ASP A 256 -22.56 -15.81 17.79
CA ASP A 256 -23.90 -15.54 18.30
C ASP A 256 -24.42 -14.22 17.71
N GLU A 257 -25.69 -14.16 17.35
CA GLU A 257 -26.27 -12.97 16.72
C GLU A 257 -26.17 -11.74 17.62
N SER A 258 -26.32 -11.91 18.92
CA SER A 258 -26.13 -10.84 19.92
C SER A 258 -24.73 -10.25 19.91
N LEU A 259 -23.70 -11.07 19.64
CA LEU A 259 -22.33 -10.61 19.46
C LEU A 259 -22.18 -9.76 18.21
N LEU A 260 -22.76 -10.22 17.09
CA LEU A 260 -22.67 -9.50 15.82
C LEU A 260 -23.37 -8.14 15.88
N GLN A 261 -24.50 -8.04 16.61
CA GLN A 261 -25.21 -6.79 16.82
C GLN A 261 -24.41 -5.76 17.66
N GLN A 262 -23.45 -6.20 18.48
CA GLN A 262 -22.58 -5.32 19.25
C GLN A 262 -21.44 -4.73 18.41
N LEU A 263 -21.18 -5.25 17.23
CA LEU A 263 -20.14 -4.77 16.32
C LEU A 263 -20.75 -3.84 15.27
N PRO A 264 -20.58 -2.53 15.37
CA PRO A 264 -21.36 -1.54 14.60
C PRO A 264 -21.16 -1.59 13.09
N ARG A 265 -20.11 -2.29 12.63
CA ARG A 265 -19.75 -2.40 11.21
C ARG A 265 -19.98 -3.79 10.64
N VAL A 266 -20.56 -4.71 11.43
CA VAL A 266 -20.91 -6.06 10.97
C VAL A 266 -22.40 -6.10 10.68
N LYS A 267 -22.77 -6.47 9.46
CA LYS A 267 -24.15 -6.65 9.03
C LYS A 267 -24.41 -8.12 8.73
N VAL A 268 -25.38 -8.72 9.39
CA VAL A 268 -25.82 -10.07 9.05
C VAL A 268 -26.62 -10.03 7.75
N VAL A 269 -26.11 -10.69 6.73
CA VAL A 269 -26.74 -10.81 5.40
C VAL A 269 -27.65 -12.02 5.37
N LYS A 270 -27.19 -13.16 5.92
CA LYS A 270 -27.92 -14.41 5.90
C LYS A 270 -27.51 -15.31 7.06
N HIS A 271 -28.51 -15.99 7.64
CA HIS A 271 -28.26 -17.10 8.55
C HIS A 271 -28.02 -18.37 7.73
N VAL A 272 -26.99 -19.12 8.06
CA VAL A 272 -26.59 -20.34 7.37
C VAL A 272 -26.76 -21.55 8.26
N GLY A 273 -26.74 -21.36 9.58
CA GLY A 273 -26.95 -22.35 10.63
C GLY A 273 -27.26 -21.64 11.94
N GLU A 274 -27.33 -22.40 13.04
CA GLU A 274 -27.59 -21.81 14.37
C GLU A 274 -26.51 -20.82 14.82
N LYS A 275 -25.25 -21.10 14.46
CA LYS A 275 -24.07 -20.28 14.81
C LYS A 275 -23.23 -19.89 13.60
N ALA A 276 -23.76 -20.04 12.39
CA ALA A 276 -23.07 -19.75 11.14
C ALA A 276 -23.80 -18.64 10.38
N PHE A 277 -23.05 -17.62 9.98
CA PHE A 277 -23.60 -16.43 9.35
C PHE A 277 -22.78 -16.04 8.12
N LEU A 278 -23.48 -15.53 7.11
CA LEU A 278 -22.90 -14.70 6.08
C LEU A 278 -23.02 -13.26 6.53
N VAL A 279 -21.88 -12.59 6.66
CA VAL A 279 -21.81 -11.20 7.10
C VAL A 279 -21.17 -10.31 6.04
N ASP A 280 -21.62 -9.06 6.04
CA ASP A 280 -21.03 -7.96 5.31
C ASP A 280 -20.19 -7.12 6.32
N ILE A 281 -18.91 -6.96 6.05
CA ILE A 281 -17.94 -6.31 6.93
C ILE A 281 -17.09 -5.31 6.16
N PRO A 282 -16.58 -4.26 6.80
CA PRO A 282 -15.80 -3.25 6.11
C PRO A 282 -14.50 -3.84 5.54
N ARG A 283 -14.01 -3.21 4.48
CA ARG A 283 -12.68 -3.49 3.90
C ARG A 283 -11.59 -2.66 4.58
N TYR A 284 -10.37 -2.82 4.10
CA TYR A 284 -9.18 -2.10 4.53
C TYR A 284 -8.83 -2.34 6.01
N GLN A 285 -8.30 -1.36 6.69
CA GLN A 285 -7.89 -1.49 8.10
C GLN A 285 -9.04 -1.84 9.04
N GLU A 286 -10.24 -1.34 8.77
CA GLU A 286 -11.43 -1.68 9.58
C GLU A 286 -11.73 -3.18 9.54
N PHE A 287 -11.46 -3.86 8.41
CA PHE A 287 -11.54 -5.32 8.31
C PHE A 287 -10.69 -6.00 9.39
N THR A 288 -9.42 -5.62 9.51
CA THR A 288 -8.51 -6.19 10.50
C THR A 288 -9.02 -6.00 11.92
N THR A 289 -9.57 -4.84 12.23
CA THR A 289 -10.14 -4.54 13.55
C THR A 289 -11.35 -5.43 13.84
N VAL A 290 -12.27 -5.55 12.89
CA VAL A 290 -13.47 -6.42 13.03
C VAL A 290 -13.07 -7.89 13.10
N ALA A 291 -12.17 -8.33 12.21
CA ALA A 291 -11.72 -9.72 12.18
C ALA A 291 -11.01 -10.12 13.47
N SER A 292 -10.16 -9.27 14.02
CA SER A 292 -9.51 -9.49 15.32
C SER A 292 -10.52 -9.58 16.45
N ALA A 293 -11.50 -8.65 16.50
CA ALA A 293 -12.53 -8.65 17.53
C ALA A 293 -13.44 -9.89 17.47
N LEU A 294 -13.71 -10.44 16.29
CA LEU A 294 -14.41 -11.71 16.12
C LEU A 294 -13.56 -12.89 16.53
N ALA A 295 -12.30 -12.93 16.11
CA ALA A 295 -11.37 -14.01 16.43
C ALA A 295 -11.08 -14.13 17.94
N GLU A 296 -10.93 -13.00 18.66
CA GLU A 296 -10.79 -12.95 20.12
C GLU A 296 -11.98 -13.60 20.86
N ARG A 297 -13.14 -13.68 20.19
CA ARG A 297 -14.36 -14.31 20.71
C ARG A 297 -14.59 -15.72 20.17
N ASN A 298 -13.53 -16.34 19.62
CA ASN A 298 -13.55 -17.67 19.02
C ASN A 298 -14.50 -17.82 17.82
N VAL A 299 -14.80 -16.75 17.13
CA VAL A 299 -15.48 -16.81 15.84
C VAL A 299 -14.47 -17.22 14.76
N HIS A 300 -14.84 -18.18 13.92
CA HIS A 300 -13.99 -18.69 12.87
C HIS A 300 -14.42 -18.17 11.51
N PHE A 301 -13.47 -17.72 10.71
CA PHE A 301 -13.70 -17.35 9.32
C PHE A 301 -13.55 -18.62 8.46
N THR A 302 -14.63 -19.00 7.78
CA THR A 302 -14.63 -20.13 6.85
C THR A 302 -14.30 -19.66 5.45
N GLU A 303 -14.78 -18.47 5.06
CA GLU A 303 -14.47 -17.80 3.81
C GLU A 303 -14.42 -16.29 4.01
N ILE A 304 -13.54 -15.64 3.26
CA ILE A 304 -13.48 -14.19 3.11
C ILE A 304 -13.51 -13.89 1.62
N ALA A 305 -14.49 -13.08 1.17
CA ALA A 305 -14.69 -12.77 -0.24
C ALA A 305 -14.74 -14.03 -1.16
N GLY A 306 -15.37 -15.10 -0.67
CA GLY A 306 -15.47 -16.37 -1.39
C GLY A 306 -14.20 -17.23 -1.38
N ASN A 307 -13.16 -16.83 -0.68
CA ASN A 307 -11.89 -17.54 -0.60
C ASN A 307 -11.67 -18.18 0.78
N SER A 308 -11.24 -19.42 0.81
CA SER A 308 -10.90 -20.17 2.01
C SER A 308 -9.43 -19.99 2.44
N GLN A 309 -8.62 -19.42 1.56
CA GLN A 309 -7.22 -19.06 1.83
C GLN A 309 -7.02 -17.58 1.52
N VAL A 310 -6.35 -16.88 2.42
CA VAL A 310 -6.04 -15.46 2.28
C VAL A 310 -4.58 -15.23 2.66
N ALA A 311 -3.94 -14.28 1.98
CA ALA A 311 -2.61 -13.81 2.38
C ALA A 311 -2.74 -12.87 3.58
N VAL A 312 -1.94 -13.09 4.61
CA VAL A 312 -1.90 -12.27 5.81
C VAL A 312 -0.48 -11.80 6.05
N SER A 313 -0.28 -10.51 6.25
CA SER A 313 1.00 -9.94 6.64
C SER A 313 1.04 -9.69 8.13
N VAL A 314 2.15 -10.08 8.77
CA VAL A 314 2.38 -9.85 10.18
C VAL A 314 3.72 -9.16 10.40
N LEU A 315 3.76 -8.21 11.34
CA LEU A 315 5.00 -7.65 11.86
C LEU A 315 5.46 -8.49 13.06
N ALA A 316 6.63 -9.07 12.95
CA ALA A 316 7.13 -9.99 13.95
C ALA A 316 8.64 -9.81 14.20
N PRO A 317 9.18 -10.22 15.36
CA PRO A 317 10.62 -10.37 15.53
C PRO A 317 11.21 -11.33 14.50
N GLU A 318 12.48 -11.14 14.11
CA GLU A 318 13.17 -11.97 13.11
C GLU A 318 13.15 -13.47 13.42
N SER A 319 13.15 -13.81 14.70
CA SER A 319 13.12 -15.22 15.18
C SER A 319 11.71 -15.82 15.26
N TRP A 320 10.68 -15.06 14.92
CA TRP A 320 9.30 -15.56 15.02
C TRP A 320 8.95 -16.42 13.81
N HIS A 321 8.28 -17.52 14.07
CA HIS A 321 7.67 -18.38 13.05
C HIS A 321 6.24 -18.71 13.44
N SER A 322 5.36 -18.86 12.45
CA SER A 322 3.99 -19.25 12.72
C SER A 322 3.93 -20.64 13.35
N ARG A 323 3.20 -20.74 14.47
CA ARG A 323 2.90 -22.02 15.13
C ARG A 323 1.53 -22.58 14.73
N HIS A 324 0.79 -21.85 13.90
CA HIS A 324 -0.52 -22.26 13.46
C HIS A 324 -0.40 -23.31 12.35
N SER A 325 -0.98 -24.49 12.56
CA SER A 325 -0.85 -25.64 11.65
C SER A 325 -1.44 -25.37 10.24
N GLY A 326 -2.35 -24.39 10.11
CA GLY A 326 -2.95 -23.99 8.83
C GLY A 326 -2.23 -22.83 8.15
N ALA A 327 -1.27 -22.18 8.80
CA ALA A 327 -0.54 -21.05 8.23
C ALA A 327 0.81 -21.49 7.65
N ARG A 328 1.16 -20.94 6.50
CA ARG A 328 2.46 -21.16 5.85
C ARG A 328 3.12 -19.82 5.58
N GLU A 329 4.37 -19.71 5.95
CA GLU A 329 5.18 -18.55 5.60
C GLU A 329 5.52 -18.60 4.10
N VAL A 330 5.20 -17.55 3.39
CA VAL A 330 5.43 -17.42 1.95
C VAL A 330 6.75 -16.69 1.69
N PHE A 331 6.94 -15.54 2.31
CA PHE A 331 8.21 -14.79 2.29
C PHE A 331 8.27 -13.80 3.46
N GLY A 332 9.47 -13.32 3.76
CA GLY A 332 9.70 -12.30 4.76
C GLY A 332 10.59 -11.18 4.24
N SER A 333 10.41 -9.99 4.78
CA SER A 333 11.24 -8.82 4.49
C SER A 333 11.62 -8.12 5.79
N PRO A 334 12.89 -7.68 5.96
CA PRO A 334 13.26 -6.90 7.12
C PRO A 334 12.53 -5.55 7.11
N VAL A 335 12.12 -5.06 8.28
CA VAL A 335 11.68 -3.68 8.44
C VAL A 335 12.93 -2.80 8.36
N LEU A 336 13.00 -1.91 7.36
CA LEU A 336 14.23 -1.20 7.01
C LEU A 336 14.74 -0.27 8.10
N THR A 337 13.82 0.30 8.88
CA THR A 337 14.13 1.21 9.98
C THR A 337 14.28 0.50 11.32
N HIS A 338 13.89 -0.78 11.40
CA HIS A 338 13.97 -1.63 12.58
C HIS A 338 14.48 -3.03 12.18
N PRO A 339 15.78 -3.21 11.93
CA PRO A 339 16.32 -4.46 11.37
C PRO A 339 16.12 -5.70 12.22
N GLN A 340 15.69 -5.57 13.49
CA GLN A 340 15.33 -6.69 14.35
C GLN A 340 13.87 -7.16 14.18
N ARG A 341 13.11 -6.55 13.27
CA ARG A 341 11.72 -6.91 12.94
C ARG A 341 11.60 -7.27 11.48
N ASN A 342 10.84 -8.29 11.19
CA ASN A 342 10.48 -8.69 9.84
C ASN A 342 8.99 -8.54 9.62
N ALA A 343 8.59 -8.17 8.40
CA ALA A 343 7.25 -8.39 7.90
C ALA A 343 7.23 -9.78 7.26
N LEU A 344 6.41 -10.69 7.77
CA LEU A 344 6.22 -12.06 7.31
C LEU A 344 4.86 -12.17 6.63
N SER A 345 4.79 -12.91 5.55
CA SER A 345 3.55 -13.20 4.80
C SER A 345 3.40 -14.69 4.54
#